data_e20c8cbb959e6888b86d927665083e15
#
_entry.id   e20c8cbb959e6888b86d927665083e15
#
_cell.length_a   1.000
_cell.length_b   1.000
_cell.length_c   1.000
_cell.angle_alpha   90.00
_cell.angle_beta   90.00
_cell.angle_gamma   90.00
#
_symmetry.space_group_name_H-M   'P 1'
#
loop_
_entity.id
_entity.type
_entity.pdbx_description
1 polymer ?
#
loop_
_entity_poly.entity_id
_entity_poly.type
_entity_poly.pdbx_seq_one_letter_code
_entity_poly.pdbx_strand_id
1 'polypeptide(L)'
;MSFIKKEPREMLTSKGAKTASVLKRGFGIVEVLVAAAVLGFLYVAVLNLQSGNRESLLRIRGRDGATEVAQNIIDSLKSIGLASLSDEKLTDGSGEIAPIKINGIKRTWKAQPGTIQYDMTVLYDAEVTVSNDSLYKVQVESQYDTVTHMFAKQLDVKVSWKFKNSIQSINVSGVIR
;
A
#
# COMPACT_ATOMS: atom_id res chain seq x y z
N MET A 1 -47.27 -63.01 77.91
CA MET A 1 -47.02 -63.77 76.65
C MET A 1 -47.01 -62.80 75.48
N SER A 2 -45.82 -62.40 75.01
CA SER A 2 -45.66 -61.50 73.92
C SER A 2 -44.84 -62.19 72.84
N PHE A 3 -45.45 -62.42 71.69
CA PHE A 3 -44.78 -63.02 70.53
C PHE A 3 -44.09 -61.95 69.73
N ILE A 4 -42.78 -61.98 69.69
CA ILE A 4 -41.97 -61.14 68.85
C ILE A 4 -41.95 -61.79 67.47
N LYS A 5 -42.55 -61.11 66.50
CA LYS A 5 -42.52 -61.46 65.08
C LYS A 5 -41.26 -60.96 64.46
N LYS A 6 -40.41 -61.88 64.06
CA LYS A 6 -39.12 -61.62 63.39
C LYS A 6 -39.39 -61.44 61.91
N GLU A 7 -39.16 -60.19 61.38
CA GLU A 7 -39.22 -59.93 59.94
C GLU A 7 -37.93 -60.37 59.24
N PRO A 8 -38.04 -60.91 58.02
CA PRO A 8 -36.87 -61.30 57.25
C PRO A 8 -36.21 -60.08 56.63
N ARG A 9 -34.89 -59.94 56.82
CA ARG A 9 -34.06 -58.96 56.16
C ARG A 9 -33.99 -59.31 54.68
N GLU A 10 -34.53 -58.42 53.82
CA GLU A 10 -34.27 -58.41 52.37
C GLU A 10 -32.84 -58.12 52.12
N MET A 11 -32.16 -59.04 51.48
CA MET A 11 -30.85 -58.89 50.94
C MET A 11 -30.89 -57.94 49.72
N LEU A 12 -30.51 -56.67 49.90
CA LEU A 12 -30.30 -55.77 48.86
C LEU A 12 -29.08 -56.23 47.99
N THR A 13 -29.39 -56.90 46.89
CA THR A 13 -28.40 -57.19 45.85
C THR A 13 -27.96 -55.91 45.25
N SER A 14 -26.73 -55.47 45.59
CA SER A 14 -26.00 -54.39 44.92
C SER A 14 -25.84 -54.73 43.42
N LYS A 15 -26.70 -54.07 42.60
CA LYS A 15 -26.47 -54.03 41.16
C LYS A 15 -25.14 -53.31 40.92
N GLY A 16 -24.08 -54.09 40.63
CA GLY A 16 -22.80 -53.58 40.20
C GLY A 16 -22.98 -52.63 39.01
N ALA A 17 -22.76 -51.36 39.25
CA ALA A 17 -22.63 -50.36 38.21
C ALA A 17 -21.46 -50.79 37.31
N LYS A 18 -21.80 -51.30 36.11
CA LYS A 18 -20.81 -51.47 35.06
C LYS A 18 -20.33 -50.08 34.67
N THR A 19 -19.23 -49.65 35.26
CA THR A 19 -18.45 -48.53 34.75
C THR A 19 -18.04 -48.89 33.31
N ALA A 20 -18.76 -48.30 32.33
CA ALA A 20 -18.36 -48.34 30.98
C ALA A 20 -16.94 -47.71 30.90
N SER A 21 -15.93 -48.54 30.75
CA SER A 21 -14.57 -48.07 30.46
C SER A 21 -14.67 -47.38 29.10
N VAL A 22 -14.68 -46.04 29.15
CA VAL A 22 -14.48 -45.23 27.94
C VAL A 22 -13.08 -45.61 27.46
N LEU A 23 -13.03 -46.49 26.47
CA LEU A 23 -11.84 -46.83 25.75
C LEU A 23 -11.27 -45.51 25.21
N LYS A 24 -10.23 -44.99 25.85
CA LYS A 24 -9.42 -43.90 25.31
C LYS A 24 -8.84 -44.42 23.99
N ARG A 25 -9.53 -44.15 22.90
CA ARG A 25 -9.00 -44.39 21.56
C ARG A 25 -7.76 -43.49 21.42
N GLY A 26 -6.60 -44.11 21.45
CA GLY A 26 -5.36 -43.42 21.08
C GLY A 26 -5.46 -42.95 19.62
N PHE A 27 -4.87 -41.83 19.32
CA PHE A 27 -4.76 -41.34 17.94
C PHE A 27 -4.14 -42.44 17.05
N GLY A 28 -4.84 -42.81 16.01
CA GLY A 28 -4.33 -43.75 14.99
C GLY A 28 -3.21 -43.07 14.16
N ILE A 29 -2.29 -43.87 13.66
CA ILE A 29 -1.20 -43.38 12.78
C ILE A 29 -1.76 -42.59 11.59
N VAL A 30 -2.89 -43.02 11.03
CA VAL A 30 -3.56 -42.36 9.90
C VAL A 30 -4.06 -40.97 10.33
N GLU A 31 -4.57 -40.83 11.52
CA GLU A 31 -5.09 -39.56 12.04
C GLU A 31 -3.98 -38.54 12.26
N VAL A 32 -2.81 -39.00 12.71
CA VAL A 32 -1.59 -38.17 12.82
C VAL A 32 -1.09 -37.74 11.43
N LEU A 33 -1.10 -38.64 10.46
CA LEU A 33 -0.71 -38.32 9.07
C LEU A 33 -1.65 -37.29 8.45
N VAL A 34 -2.97 -37.45 8.63
CA VAL A 34 -3.95 -36.48 8.13
C VAL A 34 -3.77 -35.12 8.81
N ALA A 35 -3.60 -35.11 10.12
CA ALA A 35 -3.34 -33.86 10.85
C ALA A 35 -2.07 -33.16 10.39
N ALA A 36 -0.98 -33.92 10.17
CA ALA A 36 0.27 -33.39 9.63
C ALA A 36 0.11 -32.81 8.20
N ALA A 37 -0.66 -33.49 7.34
CA ALA A 37 -0.97 -33.03 6.00
C ALA A 37 -1.78 -31.71 6.04
N VAL A 38 -2.80 -31.61 6.89
CA VAL A 38 -3.60 -30.39 7.07
C VAL A 38 -2.73 -29.24 7.59
N LEU A 39 -1.88 -29.48 8.60
CA LEU A 39 -0.96 -28.49 9.12
C LEU A 39 0.03 -28.00 8.06
N GLY A 40 0.56 -28.93 7.25
CA GLY A 40 1.44 -28.58 6.13
C GLY A 40 0.74 -27.69 5.11
N PHE A 41 -0.51 -27.96 4.78
CA PHE A 41 -1.31 -27.15 3.87
C PHE A 41 -1.58 -25.74 4.41
N LEU A 42 -1.95 -25.66 5.70
CA LEU A 42 -2.15 -24.37 6.39
C LEU A 42 -0.86 -23.55 6.44
N TYR A 43 0.28 -24.18 6.69
CA TYR A 43 1.58 -23.52 6.69
C TYR A 43 1.91 -22.88 5.34
N VAL A 44 1.73 -23.62 4.24
CA VAL A 44 1.93 -23.09 2.88
C VAL A 44 0.97 -21.92 2.59
N ALA A 45 -0.29 -22.02 3.02
CA ALA A 45 -1.26 -20.95 2.85
C ALA A 45 -0.81 -19.67 3.59
N VAL A 46 -0.32 -19.78 4.82
CA VAL A 46 0.20 -18.64 5.60
C VAL A 46 1.42 -18.01 4.92
N LEU A 47 2.35 -18.82 4.39
CA LEU A 47 3.51 -18.30 3.66
C LEU A 47 3.10 -17.50 2.41
N ASN A 48 2.10 -17.99 1.67
CA ASN A 48 1.57 -17.28 0.50
C ASN A 48 0.92 -15.94 0.88
N LEU A 49 0.17 -15.88 1.98
CA LEU A 49 -0.42 -14.64 2.48
C LEU A 49 0.64 -13.62 2.90
N GLN A 50 1.71 -14.07 3.56
CA GLN A 50 2.82 -13.17 3.95
C GLN A 50 3.53 -12.58 2.72
N SER A 51 3.74 -13.38 1.69
CA SER A 51 4.34 -12.92 0.44
C SER A 51 3.47 -11.87 -0.27
N GLY A 52 2.16 -12.11 -0.36
CA GLY A 52 1.20 -11.18 -0.96
C GLY A 52 1.12 -9.84 -0.20
N ASN A 53 1.11 -9.88 1.14
CA ASN A 53 1.10 -8.69 1.98
C ASN A 53 2.36 -7.84 1.79
N ARG A 54 3.53 -8.49 1.70
CA ARG A 54 4.79 -7.78 1.45
C ARG A 54 4.78 -7.08 0.09
N GLU A 55 4.30 -7.74 -0.94
CA GLU A 55 4.20 -7.13 -2.27
C GLU A 55 3.27 -5.93 -2.29
N SER A 56 2.12 -6.04 -1.63
CA SER A 56 1.16 -4.94 -1.49
C SER A 56 1.78 -3.74 -0.78
N LEU A 57 2.51 -3.95 0.30
CA LEU A 57 3.23 -2.90 1.02
C LEU A 57 4.27 -2.20 0.15
N LEU A 58 5.04 -2.96 -0.64
CA LEU A 58 6.03 -2.39 -1.54
C LEU A 58 5.39 -1.54 -2.63
N ARG A 59 4.24 -1.96 -3.14
CA ARG A 59 3.46 -1.21 -4.13
C ARG A 59 2.90 0.09 -3.56
N ILE A 60 2.34 0.04 -2.34
CA ILE A 60 1.82 1.22 -1.64
C ILE A 60 2.96 2.21 -1.37
N ARG A 61 4.09 1.78 -0.81
CA ARG A 61 5.25 2.64 -0.56
C ARG A 61 5.79 3.27 -1.84
N GLY A 62 5.84 2.51 -2.93
CA GLY A 62 6.24 3.04 -4.23
C GLY A 62 5.33 4.19 -4.69
N ARG A 63 4.01 4.03 -4.55
CA ARG A 63 3.03 5.04 -4.91
C ARG A 63 3.07 6.26 -3.98
N ASP A 64 3.17 6.06 -2.67
CA ASP A 64 3.25 7.14 -1.69
C ASP A 64 4.51 7.98 -1.91
N GLY A 65 5.66 7.33 -2.15
CA GLY A 65 6.88 8.03 -2.49
C GLY A 65 6.80 8.80 -3.80
N ALA A 66 6.11 8.28 -4.81
CA ALA A 66 5.88 9.00 -6.06
C ALA A 66 5.01 10.25 -5.84
N THR A 67 3.97 10.15 -5.01
CA THR A 67 3.12 11.30 -4.65
C THR A 67 3.91 12.37 -3.90
N GLU A 68 4.73 11.96 -2.94
CA GLU A 68 5.61 12.88 -2.21
C GLU A 68 6.61 13.59 -3.13
N VAL A 69 7.22 12.85 -4.06
CA VAL A 69 8.13 13.43 -5.07
C VAL A 69 7.40 14.44 -5.94
N ALA A 70 6.19 14.12 -6.43
CA ALA A 70 5.41 15.02 -7.25
C ALA A 70 5.06 16.31 -6.49
N GLN A 71 4.61 16.20 -5.24
CA GLN A 71 4.29 17.36 -4.40
C GLN A 71 5.51 18.24 -4.15
N ASN A 72 6.66 17.65 -3.81
CA ASN A 72 7.91 18.38 -3.60
C ASN A 72 8.36 19.13 -4.86
N ILE A 73 8.17 18.55 -6.05
CA ILE A 73 8.47 19.22 -7.30
C ILE A 73 7.52 20.41 -7.52
N ILE A 74 6.20 20.22 -7.32
CA ILE A 74 5.22 21.29 -7.45
C ILE A 74 5.54 22.43 -6.47
N ASP A 75 5.84 22.12 -5.22
CA ASP A 75 6.15 23.12 -4.19
C ASP A 75 7.47 23.85 -4.48
N SER A 76 8.46 23.13 -5.00
CA SER A 76 9.72 23.74 -5.46
C SER A 76 9.47 24.71 -6.61
N LEU A 77 8.66 24.32 -7.60
CA LEU A 77 8.33 25.18 -8.73
C LEU A 77 7.46 26.38 -8.32
N LYS A 78 6.56 26.22 -7.36
CA LYS A 78 5.82 27.33 -6.74
C LYS A 78 6.76 28.33 -6.06
N SER A 79 7.77 27.86 -5.38
CA SER A 79 8.74 28.72 -4.69
C SER A 79 9.59 29.57 -5.65
N ILE A 80 9.83 29.06 -6.84
CA ILE A 80 10.59 29.78 -7.88
C ILE A 80 9.73 30.90 -8.52
N GLY A 81 8.43 30.72 -8.50
CA GLY A 81 7.44 31.69 -8.97
C GLY A 81 7.16 31.64 -10.47
N LEU A 82 6.04 32.27 -10.85
CA LEU A 82 5.50 32.24 -12.22
C LEU A 82 6.45 32.85 -13.27
N ALA A 83 7.19 33.90 -12.90
CA ALA A 83 8.12 34.58 -13.82
C ALA A 83 9.28 33.70 -14.29
N SER A 84 9.69 32.70 -13.52
CA SER A 84 10.75 31.76 -13.87
C SER A 84 10.29 30.66 -14.81
N LEU A 85 8.99 30.48 -14.92
CA LEU A 85 8.32 29.52 -15.81
C LEU A 85 7.71 30.22 -17.02
N SER A 86 8.31 31.34 -17.47
CA SER A 86 7.88 32.05 -18.68
C SER A 86 8.03 31.15 -19.92
N ASP A 87 7.13 31.33 -20.89
CA ASP A 87 7.12 30.52 -22.10
C ASP A 87 8.47 30.63 -22.85
N GLU A 88 9.11 31.82 -22.86
CA GLU A 88 10.42 32.04 -23.45
C GLU A 88 11.54 31.18 -22.88
N LYS A 89 11.48 30.88 -21.57
CA LYS A 89 12.48 30.04 -20.89
C LYS A 89 12.24 28.54 -21.03
N LEU A 90 11.00 28.16 -21.27
CA LEU A 90 10.59 26.76 -21.40
C LEU A 90 10.48 26.30 -22.84
N THR A 91 10.45 27.23 -23.79
CA THR A 91 10.36 26.94 -25.22
C THR A 91 11.66 26.35 -25.70
N ASP A 92 11.61 25.21 -26.36
CA ASP A 92 12.75 24.63 -27.06
C ASP A 92 12.95 25.30 -28.42
N GLY A 93 13.99 24.86 -29.15
CA GLY A 93 14.31 25.43 -30.48
C GLY A 93 13.21 25.19 -31.54
N SER A 94 12.15 24.44 -31.24
CA SER A 94 10.97 24.19 -32.12
C SER A 94 9.80 25.14 -31.84
N GLY A 95 9.87 25.95 -30.79
CA GLY A 95 8.80 26.85 -30.38
C GLY A 95 7.75 26.20 -29.49
N GLU A 96 7.93 24.93 -29.10
CA GLU A 96 7.08 24.22 -28.15
C GLU A 96 7.66 24.26 -26.74
N ILE A 97 6.78 24.26 -25.74
CA ILE A 97 7.18 24.18 -24.33
C ILE A 97 7.67 22.75 -24.03
N ALA A 98 8.99 22.64 -23.83
CA ALA A 98 9.60 21.35 -23.52
C ALA A 98 9.29 20.91 -22.09
N PRO A 99 9.00 19.62 -21.84
CA PRO A 99 8.82 19.12 -20.50
C PRO A 99 10.12 19.13 -19.71
N ILE A 100 10.04 19.52 -18.44
CA ILE A 100 11.18 19.48 -17.51
C ILE A 100 11.35 18.05 -17.04
N LYS A 101 12.49 17.43 -17.31
CA LYS A 101 12.79 16.05 -16.90
C LYS A 101 13.77 16.03 -15.73
N ILE A 102 13.40 15.32 -14.68
CA ILE A 102 14.20 15.13 -13.47
C ILE A 102 14.34 13.62 -13.25
N ASN A 103 15.53 13.07 -13.45
CA ASN A 103 15.75 11.63 -13.37
C ASN A 103 16.50 11.25 -12.10
N GLY A 104 16.26 10.02 -11.64
CA GLY A 104 17.03 9.41 -10.57
C GLY A 104 16.76 9.94 -9.17
N ILE A 105 15.58 10.46 -8.89
CA ILE A 105 15.19 10.91 -7.55
C ILE A 105 15.12 9.70 -6.63
N LYS A 106 15.99 9.64 -5.63
CA LYS A 106 16.13 8.51 -4.73
C LYS A 106 15.30 8.70 -3.47
N ARG A 107 14.45 7.72 -3.13
CA ARG A 107 13.76 7.62 -1.86
C ARG A 107 14.09 6.31 -1.18
N THR A 108 14.42 6.38 0.10
CA THR A 108 14.78 5.20 0.92
C THR A 108 13.91 5.14 2.16
N TRP A 109 13.23 4.01 2.34
CA TRP A 109 12.51 3.67 3.57
C TRP A 109 13.40 2.74 4.38
N LYS A 110 13.75 3.17 5.58
CA LYS A 110 14.52 2.35 6.52
C LYS A 110 13.62 1.29 7.14
N ALA A 111 14.16 0.10 7.33
CA ALA A 111 13.52 -0.94 8.11
C ALA A 111 13.40 -0.53 9.57
N GLN A 112 12.32 -0.95 10.22
CA GLN A 112 12.18 -0.74 11.66
C GLN A 112 13.18 -1.62 12.40
N PRO A 113 13.86 -1.10 13.44
CA PRO A 113 14.75 -1.90 14.29
C PRO A 113 14.00 -3.10 14.89
N GLY A 114 14.62 -4.29 14.83
CA GLY A 114 14.02 -5.52 15.35
C GLY A 114 13.07 -6.27 14.42
N THR A 115 12.88 -5.79 13.18
CA THR A 115 12.07 -6.49 12.16
C THR A 115 12.98 -7.12 11.10
N ILE A 116 12.49 -8.20 10.45
CA ILE A 116 13.18 -8.86 9.32
C ILE A 116 12.97 -8.03 8.01
N GLN A 117 12.65 -6.76 8.12
CA GLN A 117 12.45 -5.89 6.96
C GLN A 117 13.80 -5.30 6.53
N TYR A 118 14.02 -5.25 5.22
CA TYR A 118 15.19 -4.62 4.62
C TYR A 118 14.86 -3.18 4.21
N ASP A 119 15.87 -2.33 4.17
CA ASP A 119 15.77 -1.00 3.61
C ASP A 119 15.30 -1.09 2.16
N MET A 120 14.29 -0.30 1.83
CA MET A 120 13.75 -0.24 0.47
C MET A 120 14.15 1.07 -0.17
N THR A 121 14.81 0.99 -1.31
CA THR A 121 15.14 2.17 -2.12
C THR A 121 14.42 2.09 -3.45
N VAL A 122 13.76 3.18 -3.83
CA VAL A 122 13.10 3.35 -5.13
C VAL A 122 13.70 4.57 -5.81
N LEU A 123 13.94 4.44 -7.11
CA LEU A 123 14.33 5.53 -8.00
C LEU A 123 13.11 5.97 -8.78
N TYR A 124 12.89 7.28 -8.81
CA TYR A 124 11.79 7.91 -9.53
C TYR A 124 12.34 8.82 -10.63
N ASP A 125 11.66 8.82 -11.75
CA ASP A 125 11.86 9.76 -12.83
C ASP A 125 10.61 10.62 -12.95
N ALA A 126 10.78 11.92 -12.97
CA ALA A 126 9.69 12.88 -13.05
C ALA A 126 9.77 13.68 -14.36
N GLU A 127 8.61 13.88 -14.97
CA GLU A 127 8.41 14.71 -16.13
C GLU A 127 7.35 15.76 -15.80
N VAL A 128 7.72 17.03 -15.90
CA VAL A 128 6.83 18.16 -15.60
C VAL A 128 6.44 18.83 -16.89
N THR A 129 5.17 18.85 -17.20
CA THR A 129 4.60 19.60 -18.31
C THR A 129 3.95 20.87 -17.78
N VAL A 130 4.33 22.01 -18.33
CA VAL A 130 3.75 23.31 -18.00
C VAL A 130 2.70 23.64 -19.06
N SER A 131 1.43 23.67 -18.63
CA SER A 131 0.34 24.02 -19.55
C SER A 131 0.10 25.51 -19.58
N ASN A 132 -0.06 26.02 -20.77
CA ASN A 132 -0.33 27.43 -21.04
C ASN A 132 -1.81 27.63 -21.36
N ASP A 133 -2.71 27.30 -20.40
CA ASP A 133 -4.13 27.35 -20.59
C ASP A 133 -4.64 28.81 -20.66
N SER A 134 -5.50 29.07 -21.64
CA SER A 134 -6.17 30.38 -21.83
C SER A 134 -7.03 30.81 -20.64
N LEU A 135 -7.46 29.87 -19.80
CA LEU A 135 -8.22 30.14 -18.57
C LEU A 135 -7.46 30.99 -17.55
N TYR A 136 -6.13 31.02 -17.63
CA TYR A 136 -5.28 31.78 -16.71
C TYR A 136 -4.70 33.05 -17.32
N LYS A 137 -5.23 33.49 -18.49
CA LYS A 137 -4.81 34.68 -19.19
C LYS A 137 -5.91 35.73 -19.16
N VAL A 138 -5.54 36.95 -18.86
CA VAL A 138 -6.43 38.13 -18.96
C VAL A 138 -5.82 39.09 -19.97
N GLN A 139 -6.61 39.47 -20.97
CA GLN A 139 -6.24 40.54 -21.89
C GLN A 139 -6.68 41.88 -21.29
N VAL A 140 -5.73 42.77 -21.12
CA VAL A 140 -6.00 44.13 -20.71
C VAL A 140 -5.77 45.04 -21.92
N GLU A 141 -6.87 45.61 -22.41
CA GLU A 141 -6.83 46.58 -23.51
C GLU A 141 -6.40 47.94 -22.93
N SER A 142 -5.31 48.47 -23.45
CA SER A 142 -4.87 49.82 -23.19
C SER A 142 -5.11 50.65 -24.48
N GLN A 143 -5.16 51.97 -24.34
CA GLN A 143 -5.38 52.89 -25.45
C GLN A 143 -4.32 52.77 -26.60
N TYR A 144 -3.20 52.12 -26.29
CA TYR A 144 -2.05 51.98 -27.23
C TYR A 144 -1.70 50.53 -27.54
N ASP A 145 -2.09 49.54 -26.71
CA ASP A 145 -1.72 48.14 -26.90
C ASP A 145 -2.59 47.18 -26.08
N THR A 146 -2.70 45.94 -26.54
CA THR A 146 -3.40 44.86 -25.81
C THR A 146 -2.34 43.98 -25.15
N VAL A 147 -2.26 44.06 -23.82
CA VAL A 147 -1.29 43.27 -23.05
C VAL A 147 -2.00 42.06 -22.45
N THR A 148 -1.45 40.90 -22.71
CA THR A 148 -1.93 39.64 -22.09
C THR A 148 -1.17 39.38 -20.81
N HIS A 149 -1.87 39.48 -19.68
CA HIS A 149 -1.32 39.12 -18.38
C HIS A 149 -1.66 37.66 -18.04
N MET A 150 -0.62 36.89 -17.75
CA MET A 150 -0.76 35.54 -17.23
C MET A 150 -0.66 35.59 -15.70
N PHE A 151 -1.70 35.11 -15.01
CA PHE A 151 -1.76 35.15 -13.55
C PHE A 151 -1.64 33.75 -12.90
N ALA A 152 -1.67 32.68 -13.70
CA ALA A 152 -1.45 31.32 -13.22
C ALA A 152 -0.97 30.40 -14.36
N LYS A 153 -0.33 29.31 -14.01
CA LYS A 153 -0.01 28.19 -14.91
C LYS A 153 -0.36 26.87 -14.26
N GLN A 154 -0.85 25.93 -15.06
CA GLN A 154 -1.05 24.56 -14.62
C GLN A 154 0.24 23.77 -14.83
N LEU A 155 0.58 22.97 -13.83
CA LEU A 155 1.67 22.02 -13.86
C LEU A 155 1.12 20.61 -13.81
N ASP A 156 1.50 19.76 -14.72
CA ASP A 156 1.22 18.34 -14.71
C ASP A 156 2.52 17.57 -14.49
N VAL A 157 2.64 16.96 -13.32
CA VAL A 157 3.83 16.21 -12.92
C VAL A 157 3.54 14.73 -13.03
N LYS A 158 4.20 14.08 -13.98
CA LYS A 158 4.17 12.63 -14.16
C LYS A 158 5.39 12.03 -13.48
N VAL A 159 5.20 11.22 -12.46
CA VAL A 159 6.25 10.49 -11.77
C VAL A 159 6.17 9.02 -12.11
N SER A 160 7.27 8.45 -12.58
CA SER A 160 7.38 7.04 -12.95
C SER A 160 8.46 6.33 -12.13
N TRP A 161 8.23 5.05 -11.85
CA TRP A 161 9.20 4.20 -11.16
C TRP A 161 9.07 2.75 -11.62
N LYS A 162 10.14 2.00 -11.46
CA LYS A 162 10.14 0.57 -11.76
C LYS A 162 9.68 -0.24 -10.55
N PHE A 163 8.65 -1.04 -10.74
CA PHE A 163 8.21 -2.02 -9.76
C PHE A 163 8.27 -3.42 -10.40
N LYS A 164 9.17 -4.27 -9.90
CA LYS A 164 9.50 -5.57 -10.53
C LYS A 164 9.89 -5.37 -12.01
N ASN A 165 9.11 -5.94 -12.91
CA ASN A 165 9.33 -5.88 -14.36
C ASN A 165 8.42 -4.87 -15.08
N SER A 166 7.63 -4.08 -14.34
CA SER A 166 6.73 -3.08 -14.91
C SER A 166 7.11 -1.66 -14.47
N ILE A 167 6.87 -0.70 -15.36
CA ILE A 167 6.96 0.72 -15.02
C ILE A 167 5.58 1.14 -14.54
N GLN A 168 5.55 1.73 -13.36
CA GLN A 168 4.36 2.34 -12.76
C GLN A 168 4.48 3.85 -12.87
N SER A 169 3.38 4.56 -12.98
CA SER A 169 3.37 6.02 -13.00
C SER A 169 2.14 6.58 -12.31
N ILE A 170 2.27 7.80 -11.81
CA ILE A 170 1.18 8.63 -11.33
C ILE A 170 1.29 10.01 -11.99
N ASN A 171 0.15 10.68 -12.14
CA ASN A 171 0.09 12.07 -12.56
C ASN A 171 -0.51 12.90 -11.43
N VAL A 172 0.12 14.03 -11.14
CA VAL A 172 -0.34 14.99 -10.14
C VAL A 172 -0.35 16.36 -10.78
N SER A 173 -1.49 17.02 -10.75
CA SER A 173 -1.65 18.37 -11.30
C SER A 173 -1.64 19.41 -10.19
N GLY A 174 -1.04 20.55 -10.45
CA GLY A 174 -1.00 21.70 -9.56
C GLY A 174 -1.11 23.00 -10.32
N VAL A 175 -1.46 24.07 -9.60
CA VAL A 175 -1.54 25.43 -10.18
C VAL A 175 -0.54 26.32 -9.46
N ILE A 176 0.23 27.09 -10.22
CA ILE A 176 1.11 28.17 -9.73
C ILE A 176 0.44 29.49 -10.03
N ARG A 177 0.48 30.36 -9.04
CA ARG A 177 -0.05 31.73 -9.11
C ARG A 177 1.05 32.73 -8.80
#